data_2420b1f8e6a0e811c888ffd8ca0d325d
#
_entry.id   2420b1f8e6a0e811c888ffd8ca0d325d
#
_cell.length_a   1.000
_cell.length_b   1.000
_cell.length_c   1.000
_cell.angle_alpha   90.00
_cell.angle_beta   90.00
_cell.angle_gamma   90.00
#
_symmetry.space_group_name_H-M   'P 1'
#
loop_
_entity.id
_entity.type
_entity.pdbx_description
1 polymer ?
#
loop_
_entity_poly.entity_id
_entity_poly.type
_entity_poly.pdbx_seq_one_letter_code
_entity_poly.pdbx_strand_id
1 'polypeptide(L)'
;IDILVWWGGSASEGIIVPPSAPAIDVAHMNGVKILGTIFFPPSAYGGTGEWIDQMLTMENGEYIYAKKLYEIAVAYGFDGWMINEETYHGGNPGWSGFIKEFEDCKKADGNDHMIIGWDDNSMNVSSRQGLLQNGIYYMQEYASSKHINENLQRWLGFGWDEEDFVQRNYMGCQQD
;
A
#
# COMPACT_ATOMS: atom_id res chain seq x y z
N ILE A 1 6.62 2.04 -17.31
CA ILE A 1 5.83 1.69 -16.10
C ILE A 1 6.80 0.99 -15.16
N ASP A 2 6.92 1.49 -13.94
CA ASP A 2 7.85 0.91 -12.95
C ASP A 2 7.12 -0.05 -12.01
N ILE A 3 5.86 0.24 -11.69
CA ILE A 3 5.01 -0.55 -10.83
C ILE A 3 3.63 -0.68 -11.47
N LEU A 4 3.11 -1.90 -11.55
CA LEU A 4 1.75 -2.22 -11.94
C LEU A 4 0.95 -2.61 -10.69
N VAL A 5 -0.17 -1.97 -10.43
CA VAL A 5 -1.12 -2.42 -9.42
C VAL A 5 -2.20 -3.24 -10.11
N TRP A 6 -2.34 -4.51 -9.73
CA TRP A 6 -3.45 -5.35 -10.15
C TRP A 6 -4.68 -4.93 -9.37
N TRP A 7 -5.44 -4.01 -9.97
CA TRP A 7 -6.58 -3.41 -9.30
C TRP A 7 -7.79 -4.35 -9.32
N GLY A 8 -8.10 -4.93 -8.17
CA GLY A 8 -9.29 -5.74 -7.95
C GLY A 8 -10.32 -5.04 -7.06
N GLY A 9 -10.30 -3.72 -7.03
CA GLY A 9 -10.99 -2.86 -6.06
C GLY A 9 -12.51 -2.75 -6.22
N SER A 10 -13.18 -3.68 -6.92
CA SER A 10 -14.63 -3.74 -6.86
C SER A 10 -15.05 -4.66 -5.71
N ALA A 11 -16.07 -4.26 -4.95
CA ALA A 11 -16.64 -5.04 -3.84
C ALA A 11 -17.12 -6.45 -4.24
N SER A 12 -17.19 -6.76 -5.54
CA SER A 12 -17.60 -8.05 -6.07
C SER A 12 -16.51 -9.13 -6.03
N GLU A 13 -15.23 -8.74 -5.95
CA GLU A 13 -14.10 -9.68 -5.95
C GLU A 13 -13.49 -9.89 -4.57
N GLY A 14 -13.98 -9.17 -3.57
CA GLY A 14 -13.47 -9.22 -2.20
C GLY A 14 -12.48 -8.10 -1.90
N ILE A 15 -11.99 -8.05 -0.65
CA ILE A 15 -11.11 -7.00 -0.15
C ILE A 15 -9.66 -7.25 -0.58
N ILE A 16 -9.25 -8.52 -0.67
CA ILE A 16 -7.86 -8.93 -0.92
C ILE A 16 -7.82 -9.65 -2.26
N VAL A 17 -7.17 -9.05 -3.24
CA VAL A 17 -7.10 -9.58 -4.61
C VAL A 17 -5.65 -9.67 -5.06
N PRO A 18 -5.05 -10.87 -5.06
CA PRO A 18 -3.74 -11.09 -5.63
C PRO A 18 -3.79 -11.00 -7.16
N PRO A 19 -2.69 -10.65 -7.83
CA PRO A 19 -2.63 -10.67 -9.29
C PRO A 19 -2.74 -12.10 -9.82
N SER A 20 -3.27 -12.23 -11.03
CA SER A 20 -3.31 -13.54 -11.70
C SER A 20 -1.91 -13.97 -12.15
N ALA A 21 -1.65 -15.29 -12.19
CA ALA A 21 -0.36 -15.80 -12.62
C ALA A 21 0.10 -15.29 -14.01
N PRO A 22 -0.77 -15.25 -15.07
CA PRO A 22 -0.36 -14.66 -16.33
C PRO A 22 0.01 -13.17 -16.25
N ALA A 23 -0.63 -12.41 -15.36
CA ALA A 23 -0.30 -10.99 -15.16
C ALA A 23 1.06 -10.83 -14.50
N ILE A 24 1.38 -11.68 -13.52
CA ILE A 24 2.70 -11.71 -12.86
C ILE A 24 3.79 -12.02 -13.90
N ASP A 25 3.61 -13.09 -14.69
CA ASP A 25 4.57 -13.48 -15.70
C ASP A 25 4.84 -12.35 -16.72
N VAL A 26 3.78 -11.71 -17.23
CA VAL A 26 3.92 -10.63 -18.21
C VAL A 26 4.59 -9.40 -17.59
N ALA A 27 4.26 -9.03 -16.36
CA ALA A 27 4.89 -7.91 -15.67
C ALA A 27 6.40 -8.18 -15.51
N HIS A 28 6.76 -9.32 -14.96
CA HIS A 28 8.16 -9.69 -14.72
C HIS A 28 8.98 -9.86 -16.02
N MET A 29 8.40 -10.41 -17.08
CA MET A 29 9.05 -10.46 -18.40
C MET A 29 9.42 -9.09 -18.96
N ASN A 30 8.71 -8.05 -18.54
CA ASN A 30 8.95 -6.66 -18.93
C ASN A 30 9.72 -5.85 -17.86
N GLY A 31 10.22 -6.48 -16.81
CA GLY A 31 10.95 -5.82 -15.72
C GLY A 31 10.10 -4.90 -14.86
N VAL A 32 8.77 -5.13 -14.84
CA VAL A 32 7.79 -4.33 -14.09
C VAL A 32 7.42 -5.08 -12.81
N LYS A 33 7.44 -4.39 -11.68
CA LYS A 33 6.91 -4.92 -10.42
C LYS A 33 5.39 -4.96 -10.47
N ILE A 34 4.78 -6.00 -9.87
CA ILE A 34 3.33 -6.11 -9.81
C ILE A 34 2.85 -6.32 -8.37
N LEU A 35 1.89 -5.52 -7.96
CA LEU A 35 1.28 -5.55 -6.63
C LEU A 35 -0.15 -6.09 -6.70
N GLY A 36 -0.51 -6.89 -5.69
CA GLY A 36 -1.93 -7.18 -5.42
C GLY A 36 -2.63 -6.00 -4.77
N THR A 37 -3.96 -6.04 -4.69
CA THR A 37 -4.78 -5.00 -4.09
C THR A 37 -5.39 -5.47 -2.78
N ILE A 38 -5.38 -4.58 -1.78
CA ILE A 38 -6.17 -4.66 -0.56
C ILE A 38 -7.01 -3.38 -0.51
N PHE A 39 -8.34 -3.52 -0.67
CA PHE A 39 -9.23 -2.37 -0.76
C PHE A 39 -10.28 -2.36 0.34
N PHE A 40 -10.29 -1.32 1.14
CA PHE A 40 -11.33 -1.02 2.12
C PHE A 40 -12.16 0.16 1.60
N PRO A 41 -13.32 -0.09 0.98
CA PRO A 41 -14.10 0.95 0.36
C PRO A 41 -14.66 1.94 1.37
N PRO A 42 -15.07 3.15 0.94
CA PRO A 42 -15.80 4.07 1.78
C PRO A 42 -17.07 3.45 2.36
N SER A 43 -17.47 3.86 3.54
CA SER A 43 -18.70 3.35 4.20
C SER A 43 -19.96 3.53 3.35
N ALA A 44 -20.01 4.56 2.51
CA ALA A 44 -21.09 4.79 1.55
C ALA A 44 -21.22 3.68 0.49
N TYR A 45 -20.15 2.92 0.25
CA TYR A 45 -20.09 1.80 -0.69
C TYR A 45 -19.94 0.44 0.01
N GLY A 46 -20.34 0.37 1.28
CA GLY A 46 -20.39 -0.87 2.03
C GLY A 46 -19.13 -1.20 2.82
N GLY A 47 -18.15 -0.31 2.87
CA GLY A 47 -16.98 -0.47 3.74
C GLY A 47 -17.35 -0.40 5.22
N THR A 48 -16.69 -1.19 6.03
CA THR A 48 -16.93 -1.27 7.47
C THR A 48 -15.61 -1.32 8.24
N GLY A 49 -15.58 -0.61 9.37
CA GLY A 49 -14.44 -0.64 10.28
C GLY A 49 -14.11 -2.03 10.83
N GLU A 50 -15.11 -2.92 10.90
CA GLU A 50 -14.90 -4.28 11.33
C GLU A 50 -13.88 -5.03 10.47
N TRP A 51 -13.84 -4.78 9.16
CA TRP A 51 -12.85 -5.39 8.27
C TRP A 51 -11.43 -4.88 8.56
N ILE A 52 -11.31 -3.60 8.92
CA ILE A 52 -10.03 -3.02 9.33
C ILE A 52 -9.59 -3.62 10.67
N ASP A 53 -10.49 -3.72 11.64
CA ASP A 53 -10.21 -4.33 12.95
C ASP A 53 -9.78 -5.80 12.81
N GLN A 54 -10.43 -6.55 11.92
CA GLN A 54 -10.01 -7.91 11.58
C GLN A 54 -8.62 -7.94 10.94
N MET A 55 -8.35 -7.08 9.97
CA MET A 55 -7.04 -7.00 9.31
C MET A 55 -5.93 -6.66 10.31
N LEU A 56 -6.22 -5.80 11.26
CA LEU A 56 -5.27 -5.36 12.29
C LEU A 56 -5.25 -6.26 13.54
N THR A 57 -5.77 -7.50 13.43
CA THR A 57 -5.73 -8.46 14.53
C THR A 57 -4.27 -8.79 14.92
N MET A 58 -4.02 -8.74 16.22
CA MET A 58 -2.75 -9.12 16.80
C MET A 58 -2.86 -10.42 17.58
N GLU A 59 -1.90 -11.31 17.42
CA GLU A 59 -1.73 -12.50 18.25
C GLU A 59 -0.27 -12.54 18.75
N ASN A 60 -0.09 -12.74 20.04
CA ASN A 60 1.23 -12.78 20.70
C ASN A 60 2.11 -11.54 20.42
N GLY A 61 1.50 -10.39 20.13
CA GLY A 61 2.21 -9.15 19.86
C GLY A 61 2.57 -8.93 18.38
N GLU A 62 2.17 -9.82 17.47
CA GLU A 62 2.43 -9.76 16.03
C GLU A 62 1.13 -9.49 15.25
N TYR A 63 1.19 -8.73 14.19
CA TYR A 63 0.08 -8.54 13.23
C TYR A 63 0.01 -9.74 12.29
N ILE A 64 -0.82 -10.72 12.63
CA ILE A 64 -0.87 -12.02 11.94
C ILE A 64 -1.17 -11.91 10.45
N TYR A 65 -2.00 -10.94 10.04
CA TYR A 65 -2.34 -10.77 8.63
C TYR A 65 -1.26 -10.04 7.83
N ALA A 66 -0.43 -9.19 8.45
CA ALA A 66 0.74 -8.62 7.78
C ALA A 66 1.70 -9.73 7.33
N LYS A 67 2.00 -10.67 8.23
CA LYS A 67 2.82 -11.84 7.95
C LYS A 67 2.20 -12.74 6.87
N LYS A 68 0.89 -13.04 6.97
CA LYS A 68 0.20 -13.86 5.97
C LYS A 68 0.19 -13.22 4.59
N LEU A 69 0.00 -11.92 4.48
CA LEU A 69 0.04 -11.20 3.22
C LEU A 69 1.45 -11.24 2.61
N TYR A 70 2.48 -11.10 3.44
CA TYR A 70 3.87 -11.31 3.00
C TYR A 70 4.08 -12.73 2.45
N GLU A 71 3.68 -13.75 3.21
CA GLU A 71 3.80 -15.16 2.81
C GLU A 71 3.05 -15.46 1.51
N ILE A 72 1.86 -14.87 1.31
CA ILE A 72 1.08 -15.00 0.07
C ILE A 72 1.84 -14.38 -1.11
N ALA A 73 2.37 -13.18 -0.96
CA ALA A 73 3.12 -12.54 -2.03
C ALA A 73 4.36 -13.36 -2.43
N VAL A 74 5.11 -13.88 -1.46
CA VAL A 74 6.24 -14.78 -1.70
C VAL A 74 5.80 -16.06 -2.40
N ALA A 75 4.74 -16.71 -1.91
CA ALA A 75 4.28 -18.00 -2.43
C ALA A 75 3.75 -17.90 -3.87
N TYR A 76 3.11 -16.79 -4.23
CA TYR A 76 2.60 -16.56 -5.59
C TYR A 76 3.59 -15.82 -6.50
N GLY A 77 4.68 -15.30 -5.95
CA GLY A 77 5.77 -14.70 -6.71
C GLY A 77 5.45 -13.29 -7.24
N PHE A 78 4.65 -12.49 -6.54
CA PHE A 78 4.44 -11.08 -6.88
C PHE A 78 5.08 -10.13 -5.84
N ASP A 79 5.21 -8.85 -6.17
CA ASP A 79 6.15 -7.95 -5.53
C ASP A 79 5.59 -7.18 -4.32
N GLY A 80 4.40 -7.53 -3.83
CA GLY A 80 3.81 -6.93 -2.65
C GLY A 80 2.37 -6.46 -2.84
N TRP A 81 1.94 -5.50 -2.03
CA TRP A 81 0.54 -5.12 -1.95
C TRP A 81 0.34 -3.61 -2.04
N MET A 82 -0.71 -3.21 -2.74
CA MET A 82 -1.27 -1.88 -2.69
C MET A 82 -2.45 -1.89 -1.71
N ILE A 83 -2.34 -1.16 -0.62
CA ILE A 83 -3.42 -0.99 0.36
C ILE A 83 -4.11 0.34 0.06
N ASN A 84 -5.41 0.28 -0.28
CA ASN A 84 -6.25 1.45 -0.39
C ASN A 84 -7.30 1.42 0.73
N GLU A 85 -7.16 2.30 1.73
CA GLU A 85 -8.03 2.36 2.91
C GLU A 85 -8.86 3.64 2.91
N GLU A 86 -10.05 3.55 2.33
CA GLU A 86 -10.98 4.67 2.21
C GLU A 86 -12.12 4.64 3.26
N THR A 87 -12.20 3.62 4.11
CA THR A 87 -13.21 3.53 5.16
C THR A 87 -12.98 4.58 6.24
N TYR A 88 -11.74 4.71 6.73
CA TYR A 88 -11.31 5.68 7.73
C TYR A 88 -10.12 6.52 7.28
N HIS A 89 -9.79 6.48 6.00
CA HIS A 89 -8.66 7.21 5.41
C HIS A 89 -7.35 7.01 6.18
N GLY A 90 -7.02 5.77 6.48
CA GLY A 90 -5.82 5.41 7.22
C GLY A 90 -5.76 5.90 8.67
N GLY A 91 -6.90 6.30 9.24
CA GLY A 91 -6.97 6.89 10.58
C GLY A 91 -6.74 5.90 11.73
N ASN A 92 -6.73 4.59 11.48
CA ASN A 92 -6.45 3.61 12.53
C ASN A 92 -4.93 3.55 12.82
N PRO A 93 -4.50 3.80 14.07
CA PRO A 93 -3.08 3.82 14.43
C PRO A 93 -2.39 2.45 14.29
N GLY A 94 -3.15 1.36 14.24
CA GLY A 94 -2.62 0.00 14.05
C GLY A 94 -1.92 -0.20 12.70
N TRP A 95 -2.26 0.58 11.68
CA TRP A 95 -1.64 0.48 10.36
C TRP A 95 -0.12 0.66 10.39
N SER A 96 0.39 1.56 11.23
CA SER A 96 1.84 1.76 11.36
C SER A 96 2.56 0.50 11.82
N GLY A 97 2.02 -0.19 12.84
CA GLY A 97 2.56 -1.45 13.32
C GLY A 97 2.40 -2.59 12.30
N PHE A 98 1.27 -2.64 11.61
CA PHE A 98 1.00 -3.63 10.56
C PHE A 98 2.01 -3.53 9.40
N ILE A 99 2.27 -2.32 8.92
CA ILE A 99 3.25 -2.09 7.85
C ILE A 99 4.65 -2.43 8.32
N LYS A 100 4.99 -2.04 9.56
CA LYS A 100 6.27 -2.40 10.15
C LYS A 100 6.48 -3.92 10.22
N GLU A 101 5.48 -4.69 10.59
CA GLU A 101 5.53 -6.15 10.63
C GLU A 101 5.84 -6.74 9.25
N PHE A 102 5.19 -6.23 8.20
CA PHE A 102 5.48 -6.65 6.83
C PHE A 102 6.92 -6.32 6.43
N GLU A 103 7.40 -5.11 6.76
CA GLU A 103 8.77 -4.68 6.50
C GLU A 103 9.79 -5.52 7.27
N ASP A 104 9.47 -5.92 8.50
CA ASP A 104 10.35 -6.80 9.30
C ASP A 104 10.43 -8.22 8.67
N CYS A 105 9.32 -8.76 8.16
CA CYS A 105 9.32 -10.01 7.40
C CYS A 105 10.21 -9.94 6.15
N LYS A 106 10.06 -8.87 5.35
CA LYS A 106 10.91 -8.61 4.18
C LYS A 106 12.38 -8.66 4.52
N LYS A 107 12.76 -7.91 5.55
CA LYS A 107 14.17 -7.78 5.98
C LYS A 107 14.73 -9.11 6.49
N ALA A 108 13.93 -9.87 7.23
CA ALA A 108 14.33 -11.17 7.76
C ALA A 108 14.69 -12.16 6.65
N ASP A 109 13.97 -12.12 5.53
CA ASP A 109 14.16 -13.01 4.40
C ASP A 109 15.03 -12.43 3.27
N GLY A 110 15.49 -11.17 3.40
CA GLY A 110 16.28 -10.49 2.36
C GLY A 110 15.49 -10.13 1.10
N ASN A 111 14.16 -10.00 1.22
CA ASN A 111 13.26 -9.68 0.11
C ASN A 111 13.03 -8.15 -0.01
N ASP A 112 14.10 -7.38 -0.07
CA ASP A 112 14.03 -5.91 -0.11
C ASP A 112 13.30 -5.36 -1.34
N HIS A 113 13.10 -6.20 -2.37
CA HIS A 113 12.37 -5.82 -3.58
C HIS A 113 10.86 -5.68 -3.39
N MET A 114 10.30 -6.27 -2.34
CA MET A 114 8.86 -6.21 -2.06
C MET A 114 8.42 -4.84 -1.56
N ILE A 115 7.19 -4.47 -1.89
CA ILE A 115 6.64 -3.12 -1.66
C ILE A 115 5.31 -3.19 -0.94
N ILE A 116 5.06 -2.26 -0.04
CA ILE A 116 3.71 -1.83 0.33
C ILE A 116 3.46 -0.46 -0.29
N GLY A 117 2.48 -0.40 -1.21
CA GLY A 117 1.88 0.83 -1.68
C GLY A 117 0.72 1.24 -0.75
N TRP A 118 0.49 2.52 -0.61
CA TRP A 118 -0.57 3.07 0.21
C TRP A 118 -1.34 4.17 -0.50
N ASP A 119 -2.67 4.04 -0.49
CA ASP A 119 -3.62 5.08 -0.85
C ASP A 119 -4.74 5.12 0.20
N ASP A 120 -5.30 6.27 0.45
CA ASP A 120 -6.40 6.43 1.40
C ASP A 120 -7.39 7.53 0.97
N ASN A 121 -7.40 7.86 -0.32
CA ASN A 121 -8.21 8.94 -0.88
C ASN A 121 -7.97 10.27 -0.13
N SER A 122 -6.76 10.50 0.37
CA SER A 122 -6.40 11.70 1.11
C SER A 122 -5.23 12.40 0.46
N MET A 123 -5.39 13.69 0.26
CA MET A 123 -4.29 14.56 -0.18
C MET A 123 -3.49 15.12 1.01
N ASN A 124 -3.88 14.78 2.22
CA ASN A 124 -3.25 15.30 3.44
C ASN A 124 -2.34 14.27 4.09
N VAL A 125 -1.07 14.27 3.73
CA VAL A 125 -0.05 13.37 4.27
C VAL A 125 0.31 13.64 5.74
N SER A 126 -0.14 14.74 6.35
CA SER A 126 0.24 15.09 7.73
C SER A 126 -0.21 14.07 8.77
N SER A 127 -1.32 13.38 8.54
CA SER A 127 -1.82 12.31 9.40
C SER A 127 -1.20 10.94 9.10
N ARG A 128 -0.28 10.85 8.13
CA ARG A 128 0.32 9.60 7.63
C ARG A 128 1.79 9.44 8.01
N GLN A 129 2.33 10.33 8.83
CA GLN A 129 3.74 10.32 9.18
C GLN A 129 4.24 8.94 9.67
N GLY A 130 3.47 8.26 10.52
CA GLY A 130 3.83 6.92 11.01
C GLY A 130 3.91 5.87 9.90
N LEU A 131 3.05 5.96 8.89
CA LEU A 131 3.07 5.05 7.73
C LEU A 131 4.28 5.34 6.85
N LEU A 132 4.54 6.61 6.57
CA LEU A 132 5.66 7.05 5.75
C LEU A 132 7.02 6.64 6.32
N GLN A 133 7.17 6.69 7.65
CA GLN A 133 8.39 6.27 8.34
C GLN A 133 8.66 4.76 8.22
N ASN A 134 7.64 3.96 7.97
CA ASN A 134 7.75 2.51 7.82
C ASN A 134 8.01 2.04 6.38
N GLY A 135 8.41 2.90 5.47
CA GLY A 135 8.91 2.50 4.16
C GLY A 135 7.86 2.29 3.07
N ILE A 136 6.64 2.77 3.25
CA ILE A 136 5.60 2.66 2.22
C ILE A 136 5.94 3.46 0.96
N TYR A 137 5.36 3.01 -0.16
CA TYR A 137 5.26 3.77 -1.40
C TYR A 137 3.89 4.45 -1.43
N TYR A 138 3.88 5.77 -1.37
CA TYR A 138 2.64 6.52 -1.29
C TYR A 138 2.10 6.82 -2.69
N MET A 139 0.88 6.37 -2.97
CA MET A 139 0.16 6.77 -4.17
C MET A 139 -0.60 8.05 -3.89
N GLN A 140 -0.25 9.10 -4.58
CA GLN A 140 -0.93 10.37 -4.50
C GLN A 140 -2.10 10.37 -5.48
N GLU A 141 -3.31 10.39 -4.94
CA GLU A 141 -4.51 10.31 -5.74
C GLU A 141 -4.63 11.51 -6.69
N TYR A 142 -4.76 11.25 -7.99
CA TYR A 142 -5.11 12.18 -9.09
C TYR A 142 -4.60 13.62 -8.90
N ALA A 143 -3.47 13.79 -8.24
CA ALA A 143 -2.99 15.07 -7.79
C ALA A 143 -2.57 15.95 -8.96
N SER A 144 -3.06 17.17 -8.98
CA SER A 144 -2.51 18.22 -9.83
C SER A 144 -1.07 18.59 -9.38
N SER A 145 -0.30 19.20 -10.28
CA SER A 145 1.05 19.69 -9.97
C SER A 145 1.10 20.59 -8.73
N LYS A 146 0.02 21.31 -8.44
CA LYS A 146 -0.10 22.12 -7.22
C LYS A 146 -0.07 21.25 -5.96
N HIS A 147 -0.83 20.18 -5.93
CA HIS A 147 -0.87 19.27 -4.79
C HIS A 147 0.46 18.53 -4.58
N ILE A 148 1.14 18.17 -5.66
CA ILE A 148 2.48 17.58 -5.59
C ILE A 148 3.43 18.52 -4.85
N ASN A 149 3.47 19.79 -5.22
CA ASN A 149 4.34 20.77 -4.57
C ASN A 149 3.98 21.02 -3.11
N GLU A 150 2.68 21.09 -2.78
CA GLU A 150 2.23 21.25 -1.40
C GLU A 150 2.60 20.03 -0.55
N ASN A 151 2.47 18.82 -1.09
CA ASN A 151 2.85 17.60 -0.40
C ASN A 151 4.36 17.47 -0.26
N LEU A 152 5.16 17.82 -1.28
CA LEU A 152 6.60 17.84 -1.16
C LEU A 152 7.05 18.63 0.07
N GLN A 153 6.54 19.83 0.27
CA GLN A 153 6.88 20.66 1.43
C GLN A 153 6.50 19.98 2.76
N ARG A 154 5.39 19.25 2.80
CA ARG A 154 4.97 18.50 3.98
C ARG A 154 5.89 17.32 4.25
N TRP A 155 6.29 16.59 3.21
CA TRP A 155 7.17 15.43 3.34
C TRP A 155 8.57 15.82 3.82
N LEU A 156 9.12 16.92 3.30
CA LEU A 156 10.36 17.50 3.80
C LEU A 156 10.22 17.88 5.30
N GLY A 157 9.07 18.39 5.71
CA GLY A 157 8.75 18.67 7.11
C GLY A 157 8.68 17.42 8.00
N PHE A 158 8.50 16.23 7.44
CA PHE A 158 8.52 14.94 8.17
C PHE A 158 9.90 14.29 8.20
N GLY A 159 10.91 14.93 7.61
CA GLY A 159 12.28 14.43 7.59
C GLY A 159 12.61 13.53 6.40
N TRP A 160 11.73 13.47 5.38
CA TRP A 160 12.08 12.92 4.08
C TRP A 160 12.87 13.96 3.29
N ASP A 161 13.86 13.52 2.56
CA ASP A 161 14.54 14.37 1.58
C ASP A 161 13.84 14.31 0.21
N GLU A 162 14.36 15.09 -0.74
CA GLU A 162 13.79 15.12 -2.10
C GLU A 162 13.96 13.79 -2.83
N GLU A 163 15.01 13.03 -2.53
CA GLU A 163 15.27 11.73 -3.13
C GLU A 163 14.22 10.70 -2.63
N ASP A 164 13.95 10.65 -1.34
CA ASP A 164 12.88 9.85 -0.75
C ASP A 164 11.53 10.16 -1.38
N PHE A 165 11.22 11.45 -1.56
CA PHE A 165 9.97 11.88 -2.18
C PHE A 165 9.85 11.37 -3.61
N VAL A 166 10.89 11.53 -4.42
CA VAL A 166 10.90 11.10 -5.83
C VAL A 166 10.80 9.57 -5.95
N GLN A 167 11.48 8.83 -5.08
CA GLN A 167 11.53 7.37 -5.16
C GLN A 167 10.26 6.69 -4.63
N ARG A 168 9.54 7.32 -3.69
CA ARG A 168 8.48 6.66 -2.93
C ARG A 168 7.10 7.30 -3.09
N ASN A 169 6.99 8.40 -3.84
CA ASN A 169 5.72 9.05 -4.10
C ASN A 169 5.33 8.87 -5.57
N TYR A 170 4.21 8.21 -5.80
CA TYR A 170 3.72 7.89 -7.13
C TYR A 170 2.39 8.58 -7.41
N MET A 171 2.25 9.10 -8.62
CA MET A 171 0.95 9.55 -9.11
C MET A 171 0.17 8.35 -9.65
N GLY A 172 -1.04 8.17 -9.15
CA GLY A 172 -1.97 7.22 -9.72
C GLY A 172 -2.36 7.67 -11.13
N CYS A 173 -2.14 6.80 -12.13
CA CYS A 173 -2.71 6.94 -13.45
C CYS A 173 -3.67 5.78 -13.67
N GLN A 174 -4.97 6.10 -13.75
CA GLN A 174 -5.95 5.13 -14.20
C GLN A 174 -5.84 5.05 -15.72
N GLN A 175 -5.61 3.86 -16.24
CA GLN A 175 -5.76 3.58 -17.68
C GLN A 175 -7.09 2.87 -17.88
N ASP A 176 -7.95 3.45 -18.72
CA ASP A 176 -9.21 2.87 -19.17
C ASP A 176 -8.98 1.66 -20.11
#